data_6d6f00af06b9b355f99a3754b6f45229
#
_entry.id   6d6f00af06b9b355f99a3754b6f45229
#
_cell.length_a   1.000
_cell.length_b   1.000
_cell.length_c   1.000
_cell.angle_alpha   90.00
_cell.angle_beta   90.00
_cell.angle_gamma   90.00
#
_symmetry.space_group_name_H-M   'P 1'
#
loop_
_entity.id
_entity.type
_entity.pdbx_description
1 polymer ?
#
loop_
_entity_poly.entity_id
_entity_poly.type
_entity_poly.pdbx_seq_one_letter_code
_entity_poly.pdbx_strand_id
1 'polypeptide(L)'
;MLLIRFTDRCDLPVHKTACQWLCGLPLTLTLFALATSSHSTVTGAEPDTKSRPNIVMIAIDDLNDWVEPLGGHPDVKTPAMKRLAERGLTFTNAHCQAPLCNPSRTSLMTGKRPTSTGIYGLSPWIRNVPEFKDLVTLPQHFSEHGYRTLIGGKIYHGSNGRKKMKGQKKNEECDVWGPNASVGARPKAKLIPPTPGGNHGLMDWGTFPHQDEDKGDWKVASWAVEQIDQMPTDKPYFLSVGFFLPHVPCYATQKWFDLYPDETLTMPPILKGDRDDTPNSSWYIHWDLPEPRTSWLEQNKQLRPLVRSYLACVSFVDSQVGRVLDAIERSPQADNTIVVLWSDHGYHLGEKAISGKNSLWRHSTRVPLIFAGPGIPSGTKCDQPAELLDLYPTLSGLAGLPGNIQTEGISLEPQIDDPGKYRQRPAMCTHNAGNHSICDQRWRLIRYADGQSELYDRKSDPWEHNNLLKDTPFYKNKGKLSRQTAEAVDRLLQYLPEQELPLAPGSRARILEKRDDGFYWQEKKIVAEDLVD
;
A
#
# COMPACT_ATOMS: atom_id res chain seq x y z
N MET A 1 -6.36 -19.90 53.46
CA MET A 1 -6.13 -19.48 54.84
C MET A 1 -4.89 -18.60 54.81
N LEU A 2 -5.03 -17.37 54.76
CA LEU A 2 -4.55 -16.20 55.52
C LEU A 2 -4.86 -14.93 54.69
N LEU A 3 -5.86 -14.17 55.14
CA LEU A 3 -6.10 -12.76 54.81
C LEU A 3 -5.08 -11.91 55.59
N ILE A 4 -4.53 -10.90 54.95
CA ILE A 4 -4.09 -9.69 55.65
C ILE A 4 -4.60 -8.48 54.89
N ARG A 5 -5.53 -7.75 55.56
CA ARG A 5 -5.94 -6.37 55.24
C ARG A 5 -4.93 -5.44 55.90
N PHE A 6 -4.57 -4.34 55.25
CA PHE A 6 -4.18 -3.11 55.95
C PHE A 6 -4.84 -1.91 55.25
N THR A 7 -5.68 -1.25 56.04
CA THR A 7 -6.19 0.11 55.91
C THR A 7 -5.15 1.06 56.48
N ASP A 8 -4.91 2.21 55.87
CA ASP A 8 -4.74 3.43 56.65
C ASP A 8 -5.04 4.68 55.83
N ARG A 9 -5.89 5.50 56.45
CA ARG A 9 -6.27 6.87 56.08
C ARG A 9 -5.18 7.83 56.58
N CYS A 10 -5.00 8.94 55.86
CA CYS A 10 -4.55 10.20 56.47
C CYS A 10 -5.34 11.37 55.89
N ASP A 11 -5.99 12.08 56.81
CA ASP A 11 -6.79 13.28 56.62
C ASP A 11 -5.95 14.57 56.78
N LEU A 12 -6.48 15.65 56.13
CA LEU A 12 -6.51 17.06 56.57
C LEU A 12 -5.33 17.99 56.23
N PRO A 13 -5.54 19.36 56.23
CA PRO A 13 -6.79 20.15 56.40
C PRO A 13 -7.06 21.32 55.45
N VAL A 14 -8.29 21.76 55.50
CA VAL A 14 -8.90 22.98 54.93
C VAL A 14 -8.42 24.23 55.66
N HIS A 15 -8.15 25.34 54.94
CA HIS A 15 -8.17 26.68 55.49
C HIS A 15 -9.17 27.57 54.74
N LYS A 16 -10.21 27.98 55.49
CA LYS A 16 -11.13 29.08 55.19
C LYS A 16 -10.52 30.39 55.68
N THR A 17 -10.65 31.45 54.89
CA THR A 17 -10.73 32.82 55.45
C THR A 17 -11.73 33.65 54.66
N ALA A 18 -12.75 34.06 55.37
CA ALA A 18 -13.76 35.06 54.94
C ALA A 18 -13.27 36.45 55.31
N CYS A 19 -13.60 37.44 54.52
CA CYS A 19 -13.70 38.81 55.02
C CYS A 19 -14.80 39.55 54.22
N GLN A 20 -15.83 39.91 54.96
CA GLN A 20 -16.90 40.84 54.58
C GLN A 20 -16.36 42.27 54.67
N TRP A 21 -16.87 43.19 53.85
CA TRP A 21 -17.28 44.54 54.26
C TRP A 21 -18.28 45.13 53.30
N LEU A 22 -19.20 45.86 53.88
CA LEU A 22 -20.49 46.43 53.50
C LEU A 22 -20.43 47.73 52.64
N CYS A 23 -21.62 48.00 52.09
CA CYS A 23 -22.30 49.30 51.90
C CYS A 23 -22.08 50.11 50.65
N GLY A 24 -23.20 50.41 49.97
CA GLY A 24 -23.45 51.64 49.21
C GLY A 24 -24.33 51.51 47.98
N LEU A 25 -25.67 51.60 48.13
CA LEU A 25 -26.58 51.92 47.05
C LEU A 25 -26.49 53.41 46.71
N PRO A 26 -26.73 53.82 45.43
CA PRO A 26 -28.06 54.39 45.15
C PRO A 26 -28.73 53.89 43.86
N LEU A 27 -30.06 53.93 43.91
CA LEU A 27 -30.99 53.72 42.81
C LEU A 27 -30.75 54.71 41.67
N THR A 28 -30.69 54.18 40.43
CA THR A 28 -31.04 54.96 39.25
C THR A 28 -31.94 54.10 38.34
N LEU A 29 -33.15 54.56 38.13
CA LEU A 29 -34.05 54.02 37.13
C LEU A 29 -33.42 54.14 35.75
N THR A 30 -33.39 53.07 35.01
CA THR A 30 -33.13 53.11 33.56
C THR A 30 -34.13 52.23 32.83
N LEU A 31 -34.78 52.84 31.84
CA LEU A 31 -35.79 52.29 30.98
C LEU A 31 -35.41 50.93 30.38
N PHE A 32 -36.35 49.97 30.42
CA PHE A 32 -36.31 48.75 29.63
C PHE A 32 -36.62 49.09 28.16
N ALA A 33 -35.61 49.07 27.30
CA ALA A 33 -35.81 48.95 25.87
C ALA A 33 -35.88 47.46 25.54
N LEU A 34 -37.04 47.00 25.07
CA LEU A 34 -37.16 45.65 24.50
C LEU A 34 -36.33 45.59 23.21
N ALA A 35 -35.13 44.97 23.30
CA ALA A 35 -34.39 44.53 22.13
C ALA A 35 -34.97 43.19 21.70
N THR A 36 -35.73 43.16 20.61
CA THR A 36 -36.08 41.93 19.90
C THR A 36 -34.82 41.35 19.30
N SER A 37 -34.28 40.31 19.93
CA SER A 37 -33.21 39.50 19.37
C SER A 37 -33.76 38.72 18.18
N SER A 38 -33.50 39.19 16.98
CA SER A 38 -33.64 38.40 15.78
C SER A 38 -32.58 37.29 15.83
N HIS A 39 -33.03 36.07 16.13
CA HIS A 39 -32.23 34.88 15.95
C HIS A 39 -32.00 34.68 14.45
N SER A 40 -30.87 35.14 13.94
CA SER A 40 -30.39 34.70 12.63
C SER A 40 -30.05 33.23 12.79
N THR A 41 -30.91 32.35 12.30
CA THR A 41 -30.57 30.97 12.02
C THR A 41 -29.46 31.02 11.00
N VAL A 42 -28.23 30.75 11.43
CA VAL A 42 -27.13 30.39 10.53
C VAL A 42 -27.53 29.05 9.93
N THR A 43 -28.22 29.10 8.80
CA THR A 43 -28.32 27.94 7.92
C THR A 43 -26.91 27.68 7.46
N GLY A 44 -26.28 26.63 8.02
CA GLY A 44 -25.05 26.10 7.47
C GLY A 44 -25.34 25.80 5.99
N ALA A 45 -24.69 26.54 5.09
CA ALA A 45 -24.73 26.22 3.68
C ALA A 45 -24.21 24.78 3.55
N GLU A 46 -25.02 23.87 3.02
CA GLU A 46 -24.51 22.57 2.59
C GLU A 46 -23.33 22.86 1.66
N PRO A 47 -22.16 22.22 1.89
CA PRO A 47 -21.00 22.44 1.04
C PRO A 47 -21.40 22.13 -0.40
N ASP A 48 -21.13 23.05 -1.30
CA ASP A 48 -21.46 22.93 -2.73
C ASP A 48 -20.78 21.68 -3.32
N THR A 49 -21.53 20.57 -3.38
CA THR A 49 -21.04 19.28 -3.88
C THR A 49 -20.64 19.32 -5.35
N LYS A 50 -21.04 20.35 -6.08
CA LYS A 50 -20.70 20.55 -7.50
C LYS A 50 -19.28 21.05 -7.71
N SER A 51 -18.64 21.61 -6.69
CA SER A 51 -17.24 22.09 -6.76
C SER A 51 -16.21 21.02 -6.37
N ARG A 52 -16.63 19.90 -5.76
CA ARG A 52 -15.72 18.84 -5.32
C ARG A 52 -15.15 18.04 -6.49
N PRO A 53 -13.85 17.73 -6.52
CA PRO A 53 -13.25 16.96 -7.61
C PRO A 53 -13.74 15.52 -7.62
N ASN A 54 -13.84 14.94 -8.79
CA ASN A 54 -13.96 13.50 -8.96
C ASN A 54 -12.62 12.84 -8.63
N ILE A 55 -12.67 11.61 -8.15
CA ILE A 55 -11.48 10.82 -7.85
C ILE A 55 -11.49 9.54 -8.68
N VAL A 56 -10.41 9.30 -9.41
CA VAL A 56 -10.16 8.02 -10.10
C VAL A 56 -8.92 7.38 -9.52
N MET A 57 -9.09 6.24 -8.85
CA MET A 57 -7.99 5.42 -8.33
C MET A 57 -7.69 4.28 -9.30
N ILE A 58 -6.46 4.21 -9.82
CA ILE A 58 -5.99 3.12 -10.68
C ILE A 58 -5.00 2.28 -9.89
N ALA A 59 -5.39 1.05 -9.57
CA ALA A 59 -4.58 0.08 -8.83
C ALA A 59 -3.99 -0.96 -9.79
N ILE A 60 -2.71 -1.29 -9.63
CA ILE A 60 -2.04 -2.34 -10.41
C ILE A 60 -1.46 -3.38 -9.45
N ASP A 61 -1.72 -4.65 -9.69
CA ASP A 61 -1.32 -5.74 -8.78
C ASP A 61 0.11 -6.22 -9.08
N ASP A 62 0.95 -6.36 -8.05
CA ASP A 62 2.34 -6.84 -8.17
C ASP A 62 3.27 -5.95 -9.05
N LEU A 63 2.95 -4.68 -9.27
CA LEU A 63 3.77 -3.79 -10.08
C LEU A 63 4.88 -3.16 -9.23
N ASN A 64 6.12 -3.52 -9.50
CA ASN A 64 7.29 -2.90 -8.91
C ASN A 64 7.63 -1.54 -9.58
N ASP A 65 8.81 -1.00 -9.32
CA ASP A 65 9.26 0.27 -9.88
C ASP A 65 9.65 0.22 -11.37
N TRP A 66 9.38 -0.87 -12.08
CA TRP A 66 9.64 -1.02 -13.52
C TRP A 66 8.56 -0.31 -14.34
N VAL A 67 8.58 1.01 -14.24
CA VAL A 67 7.77 1.95 -15.00
C VAL A 67 8.65 3.13 -15.44
N GLU A 68 8.40 3.72 -16.61
CA GLU A 68 9.22 4.82 -17.14
C GLU A 68 9.36 5.99 -16.16
N PRO A 69 8.31 6.45 -15.45
CA PRO A 69 8.44 7.55 -14.47
C PRO A 69 9.45 7.30 -13.35
N LEU A 70 9.65 6.04 -12.95
CA LEU A 70 10.57 5.64 -11.87
C LEU A 70 11.92 5.12 -12.38
N GLY A 71 12.02 4.77 -13.67
CA GLY A 71 13.26 4.31 -14.30
C GLY A 71 13.78 2.98 -13.75
N GLY A 72 12.91 2.11 -13.24
CA GLY A 72 13.32 0.86 -12.59
C GLY A 72 13.88 -0.20 -13.55
N HIS A 73 13.51 -0.13 -14.83
CA HIS A 73 14.05 -1.00 -15.87
C HIS A 73 14.28 -0.21 -17.17
N PRO A 74 15.45 -0.35 -17.84
CA PRO A 74 15.79 0.47 -19.02
C PRO A 74 14.90 0.20 -20.23
N ASP A 75 14.41 -1.03 -20.39
CA ASP A 75 13.64 -1.41 -21.58
C ASP A 75 12.14 -1.21 -21.42
N VAL A 76 11.64 -0.92 -20.20
CA VAL A 76 10.20 -0.86 -19.93
C VAL A 76 9.49 0.16 -20.82
N LYS A 77 8.30 -0.21 -21.31
CA LYS A 77 7.45 0.63 -22.15
C LYS A 77 6.12 0.90 -21.44
N THR A 78 6.00 2.08 -20.85
CA THR A 78 4.79 2.52 -20.12
C THR A 78 4.39 3.96 -20.49
N PRO A 79 4.08 4.22 -21.78
CA PRO A 79 3.80 5.57 -22.27
C PRO A 79 2.57 6.22 -21.61
N ALA A 80 1.56 5.44 -21.19
CA ALA A 80 0.38 5.97 -20.53
C ALA A 80 0.70 6.45 -19.10
N MET A 81 1.44 5.66 -18.33
CA MET A 81 1.90 6.06 -17.00
C MET A 81 2.87 7.24 -17.07
N LYS A 82 3.72 7.29 -18.11
CA LYS A 82 4.59 8.44 -18.38
C LYS A 82 3.77 9.71 -18.65
N ARG A 83 2.75 9.62 -19.52
CA ARG A 83 1.82 10.74 -19.80
C ARG A 83 1.14 11.23 -18.52
N LEU A 84 0.69 10.32 -17.65
CA LEU A 84 0.10 10.69 -16.36
C LEU A 84 1.11 11.42 -15.49
N ALA A 85 2.35 10.94 -15.40
CA ALA A 85 3.43 11.55 -14.62
C ALA A 85 3.83 12.95 -15.17
N GLU A 86 3.83 13.13 -16.47
CA GLU A 86 4.10 14.42 -17.11
C GLU A 86 3.02 15.49 -16.81
N ARG A 87 1.81 15.06 -16.49
CA ARG A 87 0.67 15.91 -16.10
C ARG A 87 0.49 16.03 -14.60
N GLY A 88 1.35 15.40 -13.81
CA GLY A 88 1.16 15.30 -12.38
C GLY A 88 2.44 15.23 -11.56
N LEU A 89 2.29 14.76 -10.34
CA LEU A 89 3.35 14.56 -9.36
C LEU A 89 3.62 13.08 -9.17
N THR A 90 4.89 12.67 -9.33
CA THR A 90 5.36 11.31 -9.06
C THR A 90 6.11 11.25 -7.73
N PHE A 91 5.62 10.46 -6.77
CA PHE A 91 6.37 10.11 -5.57
C PHE A 91 7.38 9.02 -5.90
N THR A 92 8.67 9.36 -5.90
CA THR A 92 9.74 8.43 -6.26
C THR A 92 10.16 7.51 -5.13
N ASN A 93 9.65 7.74 -3.93
CA ASN A 93 9.95 7.03 -2.69
C ASN A 93 8.66 6.61 -1.94
N ALA A 94 7.71 6.05 -2.67
CA ALA A 94 6.47 5.52 -2.11
C ALA A 94 6.58 4.03 -1.76
N HIS A 95 5.95 3.63 -0.65
CA HIS A 95 6.02 2.27 -0.09
C HIS A 95 4.66 1.73 0.31
N CYS A 96 4.47 0.42 0.14
CA CYS A 96 3.32 -0.31 0.66
C CYS A 96 3.48 -0.58 2.17
N GLN A 97 2.37 -0.86 2.87
CA GLN A 97 2.37 -1.20 4.29
C GLN A 97 2.64 -2.67 4.57
N ALA A 98 2.47 -3.51 3.55
CA ALA A 98 2.87 -4.92 3.58
C ALA A 98 3.25 -5.39 2.16
N PRO A 99 4.26 -6.25 2.00
CA PRO A 99 4.65 -6.78 0.71
C PRO A 99 3.76 -7.98 0.31
N LEU A 100 2.43 -7.82 0.48
CA LEU A 100 1.42 -8.85 0.26
C LEU A 100 0.05 -8.22 0.03
N CYS A 101 -0.71 -8.71 -0.94
CA CYS A 101 -1.94 -8.07 -1.44
C CYS A 101 -2.97 -7.76 -0.34
N ASN A 102 -3.41 -8.77 0.45
CA ASN A 102 -4.48 -8.56 1.41
C ASN A 102 -4.12 -7.53 2.50
N PRO A 103 -3.01 -7.66 3.24
CA PRO A 103 -2.68 -6.69 4.28
C PRO A 103 -2.37 -5.30 3.72
N SER A 104 -1.72 -5.17 2.56
CA SER A 104 -1.46 -3.87 1.93
C SER A 104 -2.77 -3.17 1.53
N ARG A 105 -3.66 -3.86 0.82
CA ARG A 105 -4.95 -3.32 0.37
C ARG A 105 -5.88 -3.04 1.54
N THR A 106 -5.93 -3.91 2.55
CA THR A 106 -6.68 -3.67 3.79
C THR A 106 -6.19 -2.40 4.47
N SER A 107 -4.87 -2.24 4.58
CA SER A 107 -4.24 -1.09 5.21
C SER A 107 -4.61 0.23 4.50
N LEU A 108 -4.45 0.29 3.18
CA LEU A 108 -4.83 1.47 2.39
C LEU A 108 -6.33 1.79 2.53
N MET A 109 -7.19 0.78 2.38
CA MET A 109 -8.64 0.98 2.35
C MET A 109 -9.24 1.34 3.71
N THR A 110 -8.60 0.96 4.82
CA THR A 110 -9.06 1.25 6.18
C THR A 110 -8.30 2.38 6.86
N GLY A 111 -7.15 2.76 6.32
CA GLY A 111 -6.22 3.67 6.98
C GLY A 111 -5.53 3.09 8.21
N LYS A 112 -5.56 1.74 8.40
CA LYS A 112 -4.96 1.05 9.55
C LYS A 112 -3.76 0.21 9.13
N ARG A 113 -2.71 0.20 9.94
CA ARG A 113 -1.53 -0.64 9.70
C ARG A 113 -1.83 -2.14 9.93
N PRO A 114 -1.08 -3.05 9.30
CA PRO A 114 -1.16 -4.47 9.63
C PRO A 114 -0.93 -4.74 11.13
N THR A 115 -0.03 -4.00 11.75
CA THR A 115 0.27 -4.07 13.20
C THR A 115 -0.91 -3.66 14.08
N SER A 116 -1.79 -2.81 13.58
CA SER A 116 -2.99 -2.32 14.28
C SER A 116 -4.23 -3.16 14.01
N THR A 117 -4.18 -4.08 13.04
CA THR A 117 -5.31 -4.96 12.71
C THR A 117 -5.04 -6.44 12.94
N GLY A 118 -3.76 -6.83 13.06
CA GLY A 118 -3.35 -8.23 13.10
C GLY A 118 -3.54 -8.98 11.76
N ILE A 119 -3.89 -8.26 10.67
CA ILE A 119 -4.08 -8.85 9.34
C ILE A 119 -2.74 -8.80 8.61
N TYR A 120 -1.99 -9.91 8.69
CA TYR A 120 -0.67 -10.04 8.08
C TYR A 120 -0.65 -10.95 6.85
N GLY A 121 -1.60 -11.89 6.74
CA GLY A 121 -1.67 -12.89 5.67
C GLY A 121 -2.71 -12.57 4.59
N LEU A 122 -2.90 -13.53 3.67
CA LEU A 122 -3.89 -13.42 2.59
C LEU A 122 -5.35 -13.50 3.10
N SER A 123 -5.56 -13.90 4.33
CA SER A 123 -6.83 -13.82 5.09
C SER A 123 -6.53 -13.44 6.55
N PRO A 124 -7.54 -12.93 7.28
CA PRO A 124 -8.95 -12.79 6.92
C PRO A 124 -9.26 -11.53 6.09
N TRP A 125 -10.47 -11.45 5.56
CA TRP A 125 -11.10 -10.20 5.14
C TRP A 125 -11.43 -9.35 6.38
N ILE A 126 -11.20 -8.05 6.33
CA ILE A 126 -11.38 -7.13 7.48
C ILE A 126 -12.79 -7.24 8.10
N ARG A 127 -13.83 -7.43 7.27
CA ARG A 127 -15.21 -7.59 7.76
C ARG A 127 -15.47 -8.89 8.53
N ASN A 128 -14.54 -9.86 8.45
CA ASN A 128 -14.59 -11.12 9.22
C ASN A 128 -13.89 -11.01 10.57
N VAL A 129 -13.26 -9.87 10.86
CA VAL A 129 -12.64 -9.59 12.16
C VAL A 129 -13.62 -8.77 12.98
N PRO A 130 -14.18 -9.32 14.08
CA PRO A 130 -15.28 -8.68 14.82
C PRO A 130 -14.97 -7.25 15.27
N GLU A 131 -13.73 -6.99 15.69
CA GLU A 131 -13.25 -5.71 16.20
C GLU A 131 -13.15 -4.64 15.11
N PHE A 132 -13.01 -5.05 13.85
CA PHE A 132 -12.76 -4.16 12.72
C PHE A 132 -13.83 -4.21 11.62
N LYS A 133 -14.89 -5.02 11.81
CA LYS A 133 -15.94 -5.20 10.80
C LYS A 133 -16.67 -3.91 10.43
N ASP A 134 -16.71 -2.94 11.34
CA ASP A 134 -17.41 -1.67 11.19
C ASP A 134 -16.48 -0.49 10.83
N LEU A 135 -15.19 -0.75 10.55
CA LEU A 135 -14.27 0.29 10.06
C LEU A 135 -14.79 0.87 8.74
N VAL A 136 -14.84 2.19 8.66
CA VAL A 136 -15.24 2.91 7.43
C VAL A 136 -14.09 2.84 6.44
N THR A 137 -14.31 2.17 5.31
CA THR A 137 -13.32 2.10 4.22
C THR A 137 -13.31 3.38 3.39
N LEU A 138 -12.22 3.60 2.66
CA LEU A 138 -12.07 4.78 1.82
C LEU A 138 -13.26 4.99 0.84
N PRO A 139 -13.72 3.97 0.08
CA PRO A 139 -14.91 4.14 -0.76
C PRO A 139 -16.19 4.44 0.04
N GLN A 140 -16.37 3.82 1.23
CA GLN A 140 -17.51 4.11 2.09
C GLN A 140 -17.47 5.55 2.60
N HIS A 141 -16.29 6.05 3.02
CA HIS A 141 -16.12 7.43 3.44
C HIS A 141 -16.57 8.41 2.35
N PHE A 142 -16.17 8.18 1.11
CA PHE A 142 -16.63 8.99 -0.02
C PHE A 142 -18.15 8.88 -0.25
N SER A 143 -18.72 7.66 -0.16
CA SER A 143 -20.16 7.42 -0.30
C SER A 143 -20.97 8.18 0.77
N GLU A 144 -20.52 8.12 2.04
CA GLU A 144 -21.14 8.84 3.16
C GLU A 144 -21.13 10.37 3.00
N HIS A 145 -20.19 10.88 2.17
CA HIS A 145 -20.07 12.31 1.89
C HIS A 145 -20.62 12.72 0.51
N GLY A 146 -21.51 11.91 -0.06
CA GLY A 146 -22.30 12.27 -1.24
C GLY A 146 -21.66 11.93 -2.59
N TYR A 147 -20.54 11.23 -2.63
CA TYR A 147 -19.97 10.72 -3.87
C TYR A 147 -20.72 9.49 -4.36
N ARG A 148 -20.83 9.34 -5.69
CA ARG A 148 -21.16 8.07 -6.31
C ARG A 148 -19.91 7.19 -6.34
N THR A 149 -19.95 6.00 -5.72
CA THR A 149 -18.80 5.13 -5.58
C THR A 149 -18.89 3.91 -6.49
N LEU A 150 -17.81 3.65 -7.23
CA LEU A 150 -17.74 2.55 -8.19
C LEU A 150 -16.43 1.78 -8.03
N ILE A 151 -16.49 0.45 -8.06
CA ILE A 151 -15.32 -0.43 -7.96
C ILE A 151 -15.35 -1.49 -9.06
N GLY A 152 -14.32 -1.51 -9.93
CA GLY A 152 -14.05 -2.56 -10.91
C GLY A 152 -12.68 -3.19 -10.70
N GLY A 153 -12.54 -4.48 -11.01
CA GLY A 153 -11.27 -5.18 -10.92
C GLY A 153 -10.79 -5.50 -9.50
N LYS A 154 -9.47 -5.54 -9.30
CA LYS A 154 -8.81 -5.93 -8.04
C LYS A 154 -8.48 -4.72 -7.17
N ILE A 155 -9.43 -4.27 -6.38
CA ILE A 155 -9.24 -3.23 -5.34
C ILE A 155 -9.02 -3.89 -3.98
N TYR A 156 -9.82 -4.87 -3.62
CA TYR A 156 -9.62 -5.76 -2.49
C TYR A 156 -8.99 -7.09 -2.93
N HIS A 157 -8.45 -7.86 -1.99
CA HIS A 157 -7.89 -9.18 -2.29
C HIS A 157 -8.98 -10.20 -2.62
N GLY A 158 -8.81 -10.94 -3.70
CA GLY A 158 -9.74 -11.98 -4.14
C GLY A 158 -11.13 -11.41 -4.45
N SER A 159 -12.16 -12.01 -3.88
CA SER A 159 -13.57 -11.56 -4.00
C SER A 159 -14.06 -10.79 -2.77
N ASN A 160 -13.16 -10.32 -1.91
CA ASN A 160 -13.49 -9.52 -0.74
C ASN A 160 -14.28 -8.27 -1.15
N GLY A 161 -15.26 -7.90 -0.34
CA GLY A 161 -16.15 -6.78 -0.60
C GLY A 161 -17.29 -7.09 -1.59
N ARG A 162 -17.15 -8.06 -2.49
CA ARG A 162 -18.15 -8.40 -3.52
C ARG A 162 -19.21 -9.40 -3.07
N LYS A 163 -18.87 -10.32 -2.17
CA LYS A 163 -19.79 -11.30 -1.62
C LYS A 163 -20.55 -10.68 -0.45
N LYS A 164 -21.88 -10.78 -0.46
CA LYS A 164 -22.69 -10.45 0.71
C LYS A 164 -22.25 -11.30 1.89
N MET A 165 -21.99 -10.69 3.02
CA MET A 165 -21.82 -11.40 4.28
C MET A 165 -23.19 -11.83 4.82
N LYS A 166 -23.22 -12.95 5.59
CA LYS A 166 -24.45 -13.44 6.21
C LYS A 166 -25.04 -12.33 7.12
N GLY A 167 -26.25 -11.89 6.81
CA GLY A 167 -26.94 -10.82 7.55
C GLY A 167 -26.88 -9.44 6.90
N GLN A 168 -26.04 -9.19 5.90
CA GLN A 168 -26.03 -7.92 5.16
C GLN A 168 -27.13 -7.85 4.12
N LYS A 169 -27.88 -6.73 4.11
CA LYS A 169 -28.93 -6.46 3.12
C LYS A 169 -28.37 -6.01 1.76
N LYS A 170 -27.19 -5.39 1.73
CA LYS A 170 -26.55 -4.78 0.56
C LYS A 170 -25.03 -5.00 0.61
N ASN A 171 -24.38 -4.90 -0.51
CA ASN A 171 -22.91 -4.91 -0.59
C ASN A 171 -22.41 -3.47 -0.33
N GLU A 172 -21.93 -3.21 0.89
CA GLU A 172 -21.81 -1.87 1.45
C GLU A 172 -20.50 -1.15 1.11
N GLU A 173 -19.56 -1.81 0.38
CA GLU A 173 -18.26 -1.20 0.09
C GLU A 173 -18.34 -0.11 -1.00
N CYS A 174 -19.32 -0.16 -1.90
CA CYS A 174 -19.58 0.85 -2.94
C CYS A 174 -20.99 0.72 -3.54
N ASP A 175 -21.41 1.76 -4.27
CA ASP A 175 -22.72 1.77 -4.94
C ASP A 175 -22.77 0.85 -6.15
N VAL A 176 -21.69 0.79 -6.95
CA VAL A 176 -21.64 0.03 -8.22
C VAL A 176 -20.42 -0.86 -8.28
N TRP A 177 -20.67 -2.16 -8.56
CA TRP A 177 -19.60 -3.12 -8.80
C TRP A 177 -19.46 -3.43 -10.29
N GLY A 178 -18.26 -3.25 -10.83
CA GLY A 178 -17.86 -3.69 -12.18
C GLY A 178 -17.37 -5.14 -12.22
N PRO A 179 -16.74 -5.58 -13.31
CA PRO A 179 -16.21 -6.93 -13.45
C PRO A 179 -15.16 -7.27 -12.40
N ASN A 180 -14.98 -8.56 -12.11
CA ASN A 180 -13.87 -9.05 -11.29
C ASN A 180 -12.55 -8.96 -12.07
N ALA A 181 -11.46 -8.70 -11.34
CA ALA A 181 -10.14 -8.94 -11.89
C ALA A 181 -9.91 -10.43 -12.16
N SER A 182 -9.25 -10.74 -13.25
CA SER A 182 -8.84 -12.11 -13.57
C SER A 182 -7.71 -12.09 -14.60
N VAL A 183 -6.97 -13.19 -14.70
CA VAL A 183 -5.97 -13.35 -15.74
C VAL A 183 -6.60 -13.46 -17.14
N GLY A 184 -7.88 -13.83 -17.22
CA GLY A 184 -8.61 -14.09 -18.49
C GLY A 184 -8.22 -15.43 -19.10
N ALA A 185 -7.98 -15.45 -20.42
CA ALA A 185 -7.59 -16.65 -21.16
C ALA A 185 -6.36 -17.34 -20.55
N ARG A 186 -6.34 -18.67 -20.62
CA ARG A 186 -5.25 -19.52 -20.16
C ARG A 186 -4.84 -20.52 -21.24
N PRO A 187 -3.57 -20.93 -21.30
CA PRO A 187 -3.13 -21.99 -22.20
C PRO A 187 -3.74 -23.34 -21.78
N LYS A 188 -3.86 -24.28 -22.72
CA LYS A 188 -4.35 -25.64 -22.46
C LYS A 188 -3.46 -26.44 -21.50
N ALA A 189 -2.16 -26.17 -21.51
CA ALA A 189 -1.15 -26.74 -20.62
C ALA A 189 -0.25 -25.63 -20.13
N LYS A 190 0.43 -25.84 -19.00
CA LYS A 190 1.44 -24.90 -18.51
C LYS A 190 2.55 -24.68 -19.52
N LEU A 191 3.04 -23.44 -19.58
CA LEU A 191 4.12 -23.03 -20.48
C LEU A 191 5.50 -23.26 -19.88
N ILE A 192 5.60 -23.37 -18.54
CA ILE A 192 6.85 -23.60 -17.83
C ILE A 192 6.92 -25.00 -17.20
N PRO A 193 8.12 -25.51 -16.89
CA PRO A 193 8.29 -26.73 -16.09
C PRO A 193 7.65 -26.59 -14.70
N PRO A 194 7.34 -27.71 -14.01
CA PRO A 194 6.90 -27.68 -12.62
C PRO A 194 7.94 -26.97 -11.73
N THR A 195 7.47 -26.02 -10.91
CA THR A 195 8.31 -25.33 -9.93
C THR A 195 8.53 -26.17 -8.67
N PRO A 196 9.53 -25.89 -7.81
CA PRO A 196 9.75 -26.63 -6.57
C PRO A 196 8.52 -26.71 -5.66
N GLY A 197 7.66 -25.68 -5.63
CA GLY A 197 6.38 -25.67 -4.93
C GLY A 197 5.28 -26.52 -5.58
N GLY A 198 5.65 -27.35 -6.57
CA GLY A 198 4.75 -28.25 -7.30
C GLY A 198 3.98 -27.55 -8.42
N ASN A 199 2.86 -28.16 -8.82
CA ASN A 199 2.07 -27.66 -9.95
C ASN A 199 1.10 -26.52 -9.51
N HIS A 200 1.62 -25.45 -8.92
CA HIS A 200 0.80 -24.33 -8.47
C HIS A 200 0.14 -23.60 -9.65
N GLY A 201 -1.18 -23.41 -9.59
CA GLY A 201 -1.98 -22.89 -10.72
C GLY A 201 -1.68 -21.45 -11.15
N LEU A 202 -0.96 -20.68 -10.32
CA LEU A 202 -0.55 -19.30 -10.64
C LEU A 202 0.90 -19.21 -11.15
N MET A 203 1.74 -20.21 -10.91
CA MET A 203 3.13 -20.18 -11.37
C MET A 203 3.21 -20.60 -12.82
N ASP A 204 3.08 -19.63 -13.71
CA ASP A 204 3.21 -19.79 -15.16
C ASP A 204 3.44 -18.43 -15.84
N TRP A 205 4.15 -18.40 -16.97
CA TRP A 205 4.42 -17.19 -17.74
C TRP A 205 4.76 -17.50 -19.19
N GLY A 206 4.45 -16.55 -20.07
CA GLY A 206 4.72 -16.69 -21.50
C GLY A 206 3.58 -16.14 -22.36
N THR A 207 3.65 -16.48 -23.65
CA THR A 207 2.62 -16.15 -24.62
C THR A 207 2.02 -17.42 -25.23
N PHE A 208 0.76 -17.32 -25.64
CA PHE A 208 0.01 -18.36 -26.36
C PHE A 208 -1.05 -17.67 -27.23
N PRO A 209 -1.65 -18.36 -28.22
CA PRO A 209 -2.68 -17.76 -29.08
C PRO A 209 -3.92 -17.34 -28.27
N HIS A 210 -4.12 -16.03 -28.12
CA HIS A 210 -5.33 -15.39 -27.56
C HIS A 210 -5.33 -13.92 -27.95
N GLN A 211 -6.43 -13.22 -27.68
CA GLN A 211 -6.58 -11.78 -27.95
C GLN A 211 -6.53 -10.99 -26.63
N ASP A 212 -6.23 -9.68 -26.73
CA ASP A 212 -6.24 -8.79 -25.55
C ASP A 212 -7.64 -8.71 -24.91
N GLU A 213 -8.70 -8.80 -25.72
CA GLU A 213 -10.10 -8.80 -25.31
C GLU A 213 -10.45 -9.99 -24.41
N ASP A 214 -9.71 -11.08 -24.49
CA ASP A 214 -9.87 -12.25 -23.65
C ASP A 214 -9.33 -12.03 -22.23
N LYS A 215 -8.56 -10.96 -22.02
CA LYS A 215 -7.95 -10.63 -20.74
C LYS A 215 -8.97 -10.01 -19.78
N GLY A 216 -8.84 -10.34 -18.48
CA GLY A 216 -9.67 -9.72 -17.44
C GLY A 216 -9.49 -8.21 -17.35
N ASP A 217 -8.25 -7.73 -17.46
CA ASP A 217 -7.92 -6.32 -17.37
C ASP A 217 -8.49 -5.50 -18.53
N TRP A 218 -8.56 -6.07 -19.72
CA TRP A 218 -9.30 -5.45 -20.84
C TRP A 218 -10.78 -5.21 -20.50
N LYS A 219 -11.44 -6.20 -19.90
CA LYS A 219 -12.85 -6.11 -19.49
C LYS A 219 -13.05 -5.07 -18.39
N VAL A 220 -12.10 -4.99 -17.46
CA VAL A 220 -12.12 -3.97 -16.39
C VAL A 220 -11.94 -2.57 -16.98
N ALA A 221 -10.98 -2.38 -17.88
CA ALA A 221 -10.78 -1.10 -18.58
C ALA A 221 -12.01 -0.71 -19.42
N SER A 222 -12.59 -1.65 -20.19
CA SER A 222 -13.78 -1.40 -20.99
C SER A 222 -14.98 -0.94 -20.14
N TRP A 223 -15.20 -1.61 -19.00
CA TRP A 223 -16.23 -1.20 -18.05
C TRP A 223 -15.92 0.20 -17.46
N ALA A 224 -14.68 0.49 -17.08
CA ALA A 224 -14.33 1.79 -16.53
C ALA A 224 -14.56 2.91 -17.55
N VAL A 225 -14.17 2.69 -18.81
CA VAL A 225 -14.44 3.61 -19.93
C VAL A 225 -15.94 3.86 -20.07
N GLU A 226 -16.75 2.80 -20.12
CA GLU A 226 -18.22 2.92 -20.21
C GLU A 226 -18.80 3.72 -19.04
N GLN A 227 -18.33 3.46 -17.80
CA GLN A 227 -18.80 4.22 -16.65
C GLN A 227 -18.44 5.70 -16.74
N ILE A 228 -17.22 6.04 -17.16
CA ILE A 228 -16.78 7.43 -17.31
C ILE A 228 -17.59 8.13 -18.41
N ASP A 229 -17.80 7.49 -19.57
CA ASP A 229 -18.55 8.07 -20.69
C ASP A 229 -20.03 8.32 -20.34
N GLN A 230 -20.59 7.55 -19.42
CA GLN A 230 -21.99 7.65 -18.98
C GLN A 230 -22.16 8.32 -17.61
N MET A 231 -21.08 8.88 -17.03
CA MET A 231 -21.12 9.41 -15.68
C MET A 231 -22.00 10.68 -15.61
N PRO A 232 -23.04 10.68 -14.74
CA PRO A 232 -23.81 11.87 -14.48
C PRO A 232 -22.95 13.01 -13.92
N THR A 233 -23.32 14.27 -14.25
CA THR A 233 -22.57 15.45 -13.82
C THR A 233 -23.19 16.17 -12.61
N ASP A 234 -24.23 15.59 -12.03
CA ASP A 234 -25.00 16.18 -10.94
C ASP A 234 -24.37 15.99 -9.56
N LYS A 235 -23.45 15.04 -9.43
CA LYS A 235 -22.67 14.80 -8.20
C LYS A 235 -21.28 14.22 -8.51
N PRO A 236 -20.30 14.44 -7.62
CA PRO A 236 -18.96 13.89 -7.80
C PRO A 236 -18.96 12.36 -7.69
N TYR A 237 -17.94 11.72 -8.27
CA TYR A 237 -17.76 10.28 -8.21
C TYR A 237 -16.38 9.88 -7.70
N PHE A 238 -16.33 8.68 -7.09
CA PHE A 238 -15.13 8.00 -6.67
C PHE A 238 -15.07 6.64 -7.39
N LEU A 239 -14.23 6.55 -8.41
CA LEU A 239 -14.08 5.37 -9.25
C LEU A 239 -12.76 4.67 -8.94
N SER A 240 -12.82 3.41 -8.53
CA SER A 240 -11.64 2.55 -8.33
C SER A 240 -11.55 1.49 -9.43
N VAL A 241 -10.44 1.49 -10.17
CA VAL A 241 -10.15 0.58 -11.29
C VAL A 241 -8.92 -0.25 -10.94
N GLY A 242 -9.06 -1.56 -10.72
CA GLY A 242 -7.98 -2.45 -10.28
C GLY A 242 -7.59 -3.48 -11.32
N PHE A 243 -6.37 -3.41 -11.85
CA PHE A 243 -5.82 -4.36 -12.79
C PHE A 243 -5.14 -5.53 -12.08
N PHE A 244 -5.18 -6.70 -12.72
CA PHE A 244 -4.61 -7.94 -12.18
C PHE A 244 -3.15 -8.12 -12.56
N LEU A 245 -2.80 -7.88 -13.83
CA LEU A 245 -1.42 -7.99 -14.29
C LEU A 245 -0.57 -6.80 -13.80
N PRO A 246 0.73 -7.01 -13.58
CA PRO A 246 1.57 -8.17 -13.90
C PRO A 246 1.57 -9.30 -12.86
N HIS A 247 0.62 -9.39 -11.93
CA HIS A 247 0.50 -10.56 -11.03
C HIS A 247 0.49 -11.88 -11.82
N VAL A 248 1.21 -12.87 -11.32
CA VAL A 248 1.26 -14.21 -11.94
C VAL A 248 -0.13 -14.87 -12.04
N PRO A 249 -0.40 -15.64 -13.11
CA PRO A 249 0.49 -15.99 -14.21
C PRO A 249 0.66 -14.82 -15.20
N CYS A 250 1.90 -14.59 -15.61
CA CYS A 250 2.26 -13.49 -16.49
C CYS A 250 2.02 -13.86 -17.96
N TYR A 251 0.79 -13.74 -18.42
CA TYR A 251 0.43 -13.99 -19.82
C TYR A 251 0.08 -12.71 -20.54
N ALA A 252 0.70 -12.47 -21.70
CA ALA A 252 0.32 -11.41 -22.61
C ALA A 252 0.27 -11.95 -24.06
N THR A 253 -0.40 -11.24 -24.96
CA THR A 253 -0.42 -11.58 -26.38
C THR A 253 0.93 -11.30 -27.04
N GLN A 254 1.21 -11.94 -28.16
CA GLN A 254 2.51 -11.88 -28.85
C GLN A 254 2.97 -10.45 -29.11
N LYS A 255 2.07 -9.53 -29.49
CA LYS A 255 2.44 -8.12 -29.78
C LYS A 255 3.14 -7.41 -28.61
N TRP A 256 2.83 -7.78 -27.34
CA TRP A 256 3.49 -7.20 -26.18
C TRP A 256 4.87 -7.81 -25.94
N PHE A 257 5.06 -9.10 -26.29
CA PHE A 257 6.36 -9.74 -26.29
C PHE A 257 7.29 -9.20 -27.39
N ASP A 258 6.74 -8.78 -28.52
CA ASP A 258 7.50 -8.20 -29.64
C ASP A 258 8.15 -6.86 -29.28
N LEU A 259 7.66 -6.17 -28.24
CA LEU A 259 8.31 -4.97 -27.67
C LEU A 259 9.64 -5.27 -26.96
N TYR A 260 9.88 -6.54 -26.63
CA TYR A 260 11.02 -7.01 -25.83
C TYR A 260 11.71 -8.19 -26.53
N PRO A 261 12.48 -7.95 -27.61
CA PRO A 261 13.23 -9.00 -28.29
C PRO A 261 14.21 -9.66 -27.32
N ASP A 262 14.31 -11.00 -27.38
CA ASP A 262 15.08 -11.76 -26.41
C ASP A 262 16.59 -11.44 -26.46
N GLU A 263 17.07 -11.11 -27.68
CA GLU A 263 18.48 -10.81 -27.95
C GLU A 263 18.95 -9.49 -27.34
N THR A 264 18.05 -8.52 -27.18
CA THR A 264 18.36 -7.17 -26.70
C THR A 264 17.84 -6.89 -25.30
N LEU A 265 17.09 -7.84 -24.73
CA LEU A 265 16.49 -7.67 -23.40
C LEU A 265 17.56 -7.50 -22.32
N THR A 266 17.54 -6.38 -21.63
CA THR A 266 18.36 -6.13 -20.45
C THR A 266 17.88 -6.98 -19.28
N MET A 267 18.79 -7.63 -18.58
CA MET A 267 18.46 -8.36 -17.38
C MET A 267 18.62 -7.47 -16.13
N PRO A 268 17.81 -7.65 -15.08
CA PRO A 268 17.99 -6.91 -13.85
C PRO A 268 19.40 -7.18 -13.27
N PRO A 269 19.96 -6.25 -12.47
CA PRO A 269 21.28 -6.42 -11.88
C PRO A 269 21.22 -7.42 -10.74
N ILE A 270 21.38 -8.71 -11.06
CA ILE A 270 21.42 -9.80 -10.11
C ILE A 270 22.85 -10.01 -9.66
N LEU A 271 23.11 -9.79 -8.37
CA LEU A 271 24.41 -10.00 -7.77
C LEU A 271 24.49 -11.43 -7.21
N LYS A 272 25.49 -12.19 -7.66
CA LYS A 272 25.76 -13.52 -7.07
C LYS A 272 26.24 -13.36 -5.63
N GLY A 273 25.65 -14.11 -4.71
CA GLY A 273 25.96 -13.99 -3.27
C GLY A 273 25.37 -12.73 -2.61
N ASP A 274 24.38 -12.08 -3.23
CA ASP A 274 23.72 -10.86 -2.70
C ASP A 274 23.10 -11.06 -1.31
N ARG A 275 22.98 -12.30 -0.84
CA ARG A 275 22.45 -12.63 0.47
C ARG A 275 23.46 -13.12 1.48
N ASP A 276 24.74 -13.15 1.12
CA ASP A 276 25.82 -13.63 2.00
C ASP A 276 26.02 -12.71 3.21
N ASP A 277 25.55 -11.46 3.11
CA ASP A 277 25.62 -10.46 4.17
C ASP A 277 24.29 -10.25 4.90
N THR A 278 23.24 -11.02 4.57
CA THR A 278 21.93 -10.91 5.21
C THR A 278 21.74 -11.96 6.31
N PRO A 279 20.92 -11.68 7.36
CA PRO A 279 20.65 -12.65 8.41
C PRO A 279 19.71 -13.76 7.93
N ASN A 280 19.74 -14.92 8.60
CA ASN A 280 18.86 -16.06 8.27
C ASN A 280 17.37 -15.69 8.32
N SER A 281 16.98 -14.77 9.19
CA SER A 281 15.59 -14.29 9.29
C SER A 281 15.07 -13.69 7.98
N SER A 282 15.97 -13.18 7.13
CA SER A 282 15.62 -12.69 5.80
C SER A 282 15.09 -13.81 4.88
N TRP A 283 15.50 -15.07 5.12
CA TRP A 283 15.01 -16.24 4.39
C TRP A 283 13.65 -16.71 4.91
N TYR A 284 13.38 -16.58 6.20
CA TYR A 284 12.17 -17.08 6.83
C TYR A 284 10.91 -16.39 6.34
N ILE A 285 11.00 -15.09 6.01
CA ILE A 285 9.83 -14.30 5.58
C ILE A 285 9.28 -14.68 4.20
N HIS A 286 10.01 -15.51 3.43
CA HIS A 286 9.55 -16.07 2.15
C HIS A 286 9.91 -17.56 2.03
N TRP A 287 9.83 -18.28 3.13
CA TRP A 287 10.32 -19.64 3.29
C TRP A 287 9.72 -20.63 2.31
N ASP A 288 8.42 -20.81 2.35
CA ASP A 288 7.71 -21.83 1.56
C ASP A 288 6.70 -21.14 0.64
N LEU A 289 7.22 -20.53 -0.43
CA LEU A 289 6.44 -19.82 -1.43
C LEU A 289 6.38 -20.64 -2.72
N PRO A 290 5.27 -20.54 -3.50
CA PRO A 290 5.18 -21.16 -4.81
C PRO A 290 6.08 -20.48 -5.86
N GLU A 291 6.49 -19.23 -5.60
CA GLU A 291 7.40 -18.48 -6.44
C GLU A 291 8.80 -19.12 -6.39
N PRO A 292 9.38 -19.56 -7.54
CA PRO A 292 10.67 -20.21 -7.55
C PRO A 292 11.80 -19.25 -7.22
N ARG A 293 12.86 -19.76 -6.58
CA ARG A 293 14.10 -19.04 -6.34
C ARG A 293 14.89 -18.84 -7.63
N THR A 294 15.80 -17.89 -7.62
CA THR A 294 16.62 -17.53 -8.79
C THR A 294 17.46 -18.71 -9.27
N SER A 295 18.00 -19.54 -8.36
CA SER A 295 18.73 -20.77 -8.70
C SER A 295 17.89 -21.71 -9.58
N TRP A 296 16.63 -21.96 -9.24
CA TRP A 296 15.74 -22.77 -10.08
C TRP A 296 15.46 -22.10 -11.44
N LEU A 297 15.23 -20.78 -11.43
CA LEU A 297 14.99 -20.02 -12.66
C LEU A 297 16.17 -20.10 -13.64
N GLU A 298 17.39 -20.01 -13.13
CA GLU A 298 18.62 -20.14 -13.93
C GLU A 298 18.83 -21.57 -14.44
N GLN A 299 18.73 -22.57 -13.54
CA GLN A 299 18.90 -23.99 -13.90
C GLN A 299 17.91 -24.44 -14.98
N ASN A 300 16.68 -23.94 -14.92
CA ASN A 300 15.62 -24.26 -15.89
C ASN A 300 15.53 -23.28 -17.04
N LYS A 301 16.45 -22.30 -17.16
CA LYS A 301 16.46 -21.25 -18.18
C LYS A 301 15.17 -20.42 -18.20
N GLN A 302 14.57 -20.20 -17.04
CA GLN A 302 13.28 -19.50 -16.90
C GLN A 302 13.42 -18.04 -16.44
N LEU A 303 14.59 -17.58 -16.02
CA LEU A 303 14.78 -16.22 -15.52
C LEU A 303 14.47 -15.17 -16.59
N ARG A 304 15.10 -15.28 -17.76
CA ARG A 304 14.87 -14.36 -18.89
C ARG A 304 13.42 -14.43 -19.41
N PRO A 305 12.82 -15.61 -19.64
CA PRO A 305 11.39 -15.70 -19.96
C PRO A 305 10.47 -15.05 -18.92
N LEU A 306 10.75 -15.16 -17.62
CA LEU A 306 9.97 -14.53 -16.58
C LEU A 306 10.07 -13.00 -16.67
N VAL A 307 11.29 -12.44 -16.77
CA VAL A 307 11.54 -11.00 -16.93
C VAL A 307 10.81 -10.45 -18.15
N ARG A 308 10.94 -11.11 -19.30
CA ARG A 308 10.28 -10.74 -20.54
C ARG A 308 8.76 -10.77 -20.41
N SER A 309 8.21 -11.79 -19.80
CA SER A 309 6.77 -11.93 -19.59
C SER A 309 6.21 -10.86 -18.65
N TYR A 310 6.96 -10.53 -17.60
CA TYR A 310 6.59 -9.46 -16.69
C TYR A 310 6.53 -8.10 -17.41
N LEU A 311 7.57 -7.74 -18.17
CA LEU A 311 7.59 -6.51 -18.96
C LEU A 311 6.47 -6.46 -20.00
N ALA A 312 6.19 -7.57 -20.70
CA ALA A 312 5.08 -7.67 -21.64
C ALA A 312 3.72 -7.43 -20.94
N CYS A 313 3.54 -7.99 -19.75
CA CYS A 313 2.33 -7.74 -18.94
C CYS A 313 2.23 -6.30 -18.46
N VAL A 314 3.35 -5.68 -18.06
CA VAL A 314 3.41 -4.27 -17.65
C VAL A 314 2.98 -3.37 -18.81
N SER A 315 3.51 -3.58 -20.03
CA SER A 315 3.10 -2.79 -21.21
C SER A 315 1.64 -3.02 -21.61
N PHE A 316 1.15 -4.25 -21.49
CA PHE A 316 -0.27 -4.52 -21.71
C PHE A 316 -1.15 -3.74 -20.73
N VAL A 317 -0.82 -3.77 -19.43
CA VAL A 317 -1.58 -3.02 -18.41
C VAL A 317 -1.47 -1.52 -18.63
N ASP A 318 -0.29 -1.03 -18.97
CA ASP A 318 -0.11 0.39 -19.32
C ASP A 318 -1.07 0.83 -20.44
N SER A 319 -1.27 -0.02 -21.44
CA SER A 319 -2.26 0.26 -22.51
C SER A 319 -3.70 0.31 -21.98
N GLN A 320 -4.04 -0.47 -20.94
CA GLN A 320 -5.35 -0.40 -20.30
C GLN A 320 -5.49 0.86 -19.43
N VAL A 321 -4.43 1.27 -18.76
CA VAL A 321 -4.34 2.57 -18.09
C VAL A 321 -4.58 3.69 -19.11
N GLY A 322 -3.94 3.62 -20.27
CA GLY A 322 -4.13 4.57 -21.38
C GLY A 322 -5.59 4.73 -21.78
N ARG A 323 -6.31 3.62 -21.96
CA ARG A 323 -7.75 3.63 -22.28
C ARG A 323 -8.60 4.37 -21.25
N VAL A 324 -8.29 4.16 -19.96
CA VAL A 324 -8.99 4.85 -18.86
C VAL A 324 -8.66 6.34 -18.84
N LEU A 325 -7.38 6.71 -19.02
CA LEU A 325 -6.95 8.11 -19.10
C LEU A 325 -7.59 8.83 -20.31
N ASP A 326 -7.64 8.18 -21.48
CA ASP A 326 -8.29 8.74 -22.67
C ASP A 326 -9.79 9.00 -22.44
N ALA A 327 -10.48 8.13 -21.67
CA ALA A 327 -11.87 8.33 -21.30
C ALA A 327 -12.05 9.53 -20.38
N ILE A 328 -11.16 9.69 -19.38
CA ILE A 328 -11.18 10.85 -18.47
C ILE A 328 -10.94 12.14 -19.27
N GLU A 329 -9.94 12.16 -20.17
CA GLU A 329 -9.54 13.34 -20.92
C GLU A 329 -10.63 13.84 -21.89
N ARG A 330 -11.45 12.96 -22.46
CA ARG A 330 -12.58 13.34 -23.30
C ARG A 330 -13.87 13.63 -22.53
N SER A 331 -13.89 13.34 -21.22
CA SER A 331 -15.05 13.61 -20.39
C SER A 331 -15.26 15.12 -20.17
N PRO A 332 -16.50 15.61 -20.11
CA PRO A 332 -16.77 16.99 -19.73
C PRO A 332 -16.34 17.37 -18.31
N GLN A 333 -15.95 16.37 -17.51
CA GLN A 333 -15.46 16.54 -16.14
C GLN A 333 -13.93 16.39 -16.01
N ALA A 334 -13.19 16.35 -17.13
CA ALA A 334 -11.74 16.14 -17.17
C ALA A 334 -10.98 17.09 -16.23
N ASP A 335 -11.29 18.40 -16.31
CA ASP A 335 -10.61 19.44 -15.54
C ASP A 335 -10.95 19.42 -14.03
N ASN A 336 -11.97 18.66 -13.65
CA ASN A 336 -12.37 18.48 -12.25
C ASN A 336 -12.17 17.04 -11.75
N THR A 337 -11.22 16.31 -12.33
CA THR A 337 -10.95 14.91 -11.98
C THR A 337 -9.50 14.73 -11.54
N ILE A 338 -9.32 14.26 -10.30
CA ILE A 338 -8.02 13.83 -9.77
C ILE A 338 -7.84 12.34 -10.06
N VAL A 339 -6.72 11.99 -10.67
CA VAL A 339 -6.31 10.61 -10.93
C VAL A 339 -5.17 10.25 -10.00
N VAL A 340 -5.27 9.12 -9.31
CA VAL A 340 -4.16 8.52 -8.56
C VAL A 340 -3.87 7.12 -9.06
N LEU A 341 -2.63 6.86 -9.49
CA LEU A 341 -2.14 5.54 -9.89
C LEU A 341 -1.20 5.01 -8.82
N TRP A 342 -1.39 3.75 -8.43
CA TRP A 342 -0.60 3.08 -7.40
C TRP A 342 -0.52 1.56 -7.64
N SER A 343 0.47 0.90 -7.02
CA SER A 343 0.54 -0.56 -6.92
C SER A 343 0.43 -0.99 -5.46
N ASP A 344 -0.16 -2.16 -5.20
CA ASP A 344 -0.35 -2.65 -3.83
C ASP A 344 0.96 -3.10 -3.15
N HIS A 345 1.91 -3.59 -3.89
CA HIS A 345 3.31 -3.91 -3.52
C HIS A 345 4.11 -4.18 -4.80
N GLY A 346 5.41 -4.39 -4.63
CA GLY A 346 6.30 -4.73 -5.73
C GLY A 346 6.48 -6.24 -5.94
N TYR A 347 7.53 -6.60 -6.72
CA TYR A 347 7.83 -7.96 -7.13
C TYR A 347 9.33 -8.08 -7.47
N HIS A 348 10.01 -9.15 -7.01
CA HIS A 348 11.39 -9.49 -7.38
C HIS A 348 11.40 -10.33 -8.65
N LEU A 349 12.40 -10.10 -9.48
CA LEU A 349 12.62 -10.80 -10.74
C LEU A 349 14.05 -11.39 -10.80
N GLY A 350 14.51 -11.92 -9.67
CA GLY A 350 15.81 -12.54 -9.49
C GLY A 350 16.72 -11.85 -8.48
N GLU A 351 16.46 -10.59 -8.16
CA GLU A 351 17.24 -9.86 -7.16
C GLU A 351 17.04 -10.50 -5.78
N LYS A 352 18.07 -10.46 -4.93
CA LYS A 352 18.09 -11.12 -3.63
C LYS A 352 17.81 -12.63 -3.69
N ALA A 353 18.22 -13.29 -4.79
CA ALA A 353 18.08 -14.73 -5.02
C ALA A 353 16.62 -15.25 -5.01
N ILE A 354 15.62 -14.38 -5.19
CA ILE A 354 14.20 -14.73 -5.17
C ILE A 354 13.44 -14.19 -6.38
N SER A 355 12.31 -14.78 -6.67
CA SER A 355 11.25 -14.18 -7.45
C SER A 355 10.01 -13.99 -6.58
N GLY A 356 9.12 -13.07 -6.96
CA GLY A 356 7.91 -12.83 -6.21
C GLY A 356 8.02 -11.69 -5.21
N LYS A 357 7.15 -11.72 -4.25
CA LYS A 357 6.94 -10.73 -3.19
C LYS A 357 7.30 -11.34 -1.82
N ASN A 358 6.78 -10.79 -0.74
CA ASN A 358 7.02 -11.30 0.61
C ASN A 358 8.44 -11.05 1.13
N SER A 359 9.06 -9.92 0.73
CA SER A 359 10.34 -9.47 1.28
C SER A 359 10.22 -8.03 1.79
N LEU A 360 11.22 -7.58 2.56
CA LEU A 360 11.26 -6.22 3.10
C LEU A 360 12.23 -5.30 2.33
N TRP A 361 12.85 -5.81 1.25
CA TRP A 361 13.71 -5.04 0.36
C TRP A 361 12.89 -4.21 -0.64
N ARG A 362 13.59 -3.30 -1.34
CA ARG A 362 12.96 -2.30 -2.20
C ARG A 362 12.01 -2.89 -3.25
N HIS A 363 12.39 -4.00 -3.90
CA HIS A 363 11.61 -4.55 -5.01
C HIS A 363 10.23 -5.07 -4.60
N SER A 364 10.04 -5.47 -3.32
CA SER A 364 8.72 -5.81 -2.79
C SER A 364 7.99 -4.64 -2.16
N THR A 365 8.71 -3.61 -1.66
CA THR A 365 8.11 -2.57 -0.82
C THR A 365 7.92 -1.23 -1.51
N ARG A 366 8.79 -0.87 -2.48
CA ARG A 366 8.68 0.37 -3.25
C ARG A 366 7.70 0.19 -4.40
N VAL A 367 6.79 1.14 -4.54
CA VAL A 367 5.68 1.07 -5.49
C VAL A 367 5.55 2.37 -6.29
N PRO A 368 5.01 2.33 -7.52
CA PRO A 368 4.53 3.52 -8.21
C PRO A 368 3.46 4.24 -7.40
N LEU A 369 3.55 5.58 -7.35
CA LEU A 369 2.51 6.46 -6.83
C LEU A 369 2.54 7.77 -7.61
N ILE A 370 1.49 8.03 -8.38
CA ILE A 370 1.40 9.19 -9.26
C ILE A 370 0.04 9.86 -9.06
N PHE A 371 0.04 11.16 -8.82
CA PHE A 371 -1.16 12.00 -8.76
C PHE A 371 -1.20 12.93 -9.97
N ALA A 372 -2.37 13.16 -10.56
CA ALA A 372 -2.58 14.18 -11.58
C ALA A 372 -3.99 14.74 -11.49
N GLY A 373 -4.18 16.01 -11.82
CA GLY A 373 -5.49 16.68 -11.80
C GLY A 373 -5.44 18.07 -11.21
N PRO A 374 -6.61 18.67 -10.91
CA PRO A 374 -6.67 20.02 -10.35
C PRO A 374 -5.90 20.10 -9.01
N GLY A 375 -5.11 21.16 -8.85
CA GLY A 375 -4.29 21.38 -7.66
C GLY A 375 -3.02 20.52 -7.55
N ILE A 376 -2.75 19.65 -8.53
CA ILE A 376 -1.53 18.82 -8.55
C ILE A 376 -0.48 19.44 -9.48
N PRO A 377 0.77 19.67 -9.05
CA PRO A 377 1.81 20.23 -9.90
C PRO A 377 2.21 19.26 -11.02
N SER A 378 2.27 19.75 -12.27
CA SER A 378 2.57 18.94 -13.46
C SER A 378 4.07 18.67 -13.59
N GLY A 379 4.43 17.46 -14.07
CA GLY A 379 5.80 17.07 -14.44
C GLY A 379 6.78 17.06 -13.26
N THR A 380 6.29 16.97 -12.05
CA THR A 380 7.08 17.14 -10.82
C THR A 380 7.38 15.80 -10.15
N LYS A 381 8.49 15.71 -9.42
CA LYS A 381 8.88 14.55 -8.63
C LYS A 381 9.06 14.93 -7.16
N CYS A 382 8.58 14.06 -6.26
CA CYS A 382 8.80 14.14 -4.83
C CYS A 382 9.57 12.90 -4.35
N ASP A 383 10.71 13.08 -3.69
CA ASP A 383 11.55 12.00 -3.15
C ASP A 383 11.35 11.78 -1.65
N GLN A 384 10.45 12.55 -1.04
CA GLN A 384 10.04 12.32 0.34
C GLN A 384 9.39 10.94 0.47
N PRO A 385 9.62 10.21 1.58
CA PRO A 385 8.94 8.94 1.78
C PRO A 385 7.43 9.15 1.79
N ALA A 386 6.70 8.26 1.12
CA ALA A 386 5.25 8.22 1.14
C ALA A 386 4.78 6.79 1.41
N GLU A 387 3.62 6.66 2.00
CA GLU A 387 3.00 5.38 2.30
C GLU A 387 1.65 5.27 1.56
N LEU A 388 1.28 4.09 1.06
CA LEU A 388 -0.07 3.89 0.51
C LEU A 388 -1.16 4.17 1.55
N LEU A 389 -0.86 4.00 2.82
CA LEU A 389 -1.70 4.35 3.95
C LEU A 389 -2.10 5.84 3.95
N ASP A 390 -1.24 6.70 3.42
CA ASP A 390 -1.43 8.14 3.33
C ASP A 390 -2.50 8.53 2.30
N LEU A 391 -2.85 7.62 1.38
CA LEU A 391 -3.87 7.89 0.36
C LEU A 391 -5.24 8.20 0.96
N TYR A 392 -5.62 7.56 2.06
CA TYR A 392 -6.90 7.82 2.70
C TYR A 392 -7.02 9.28 3.15
N PRO A 393 -6.17 9.80 4.06
CA PRO A 393 -6.27 11.20 4.47
C PRO A 393 -5.99 12.19 3.33
N THR A 394 -5.09 11.85 2.39
CA THR A 394 -4.77 12.73 1.25
C THR A 394 -5.96 12.92 0.32
N LEU A 395 -6.60 11.83 -0.10
CA LEU A 395 -7.75 11.92 -1.01
C LEU A 395 -8.97 12.57 -0.33
N SER A 396 -9.16 12.34 0.98
CA SER A 396 -10.19 13.04 1.76
C SER A 396 -9.92 14.54 1.79
N GLY A 397 -8.69 14.98 2.04
CA GLY A 397 -8.29 16.38 2.04
C GLY A 397 -8.45 17.05 0.67
N LEU A 398 -7.90 16.45 -0.39
CA LEU A 398 -8.04 16.93 -1.77
C LEU A 398 -9.51 17.04 -2.23
N ALA A 399 -10.39 16.21 -1.69
CA ALA A 399 -11.82 16.24 -1.95
C ALA A 399 -12.58 17.22 -1.02
N GLY A 400 -11.90 17.92 -0.12
CA GLY A 400 -12.52 18.79 0.88
C GLY A 400 -13.45 18.06 1.84
N LEU A 401 -13.18 16.78 2.12
CA LEU A 401 -13.93 15.96 3.07
C LEU A 401 -13.34 16.06 4.47
N PRO A 402 -14.15 15.88 5.53
CA PRO A 402 -13.63 15.82 6.88
C PRO A 402 -12.65 14.63 7.04
N GLY A 403 -11.61 14.83 7.84
CA GLY A 403 -10.68 13.75 8.16
C GLY A 403 -11.36 12.60 8.90
N ASN A 404 -10.97 11.36 8.58
CA ASN A 404 -11.40 10.19 9.34
C ASN A 404 -10.40 9.95 10.49
N ILE A 405 -10.85 10.10 11.73
CA ILE A 405 -10.01 9.93 12.93
C ILE A 405 -9.47 8.50 13.11
N GLN A 406 -10.01 7.55 12.42
CA GLN A 406 -9.56 6.15 12.48
C GLN A 406 -8.26 5.92 11.70
N THR A 407 -7.86 6.84 10.81
CA THR A 407 -6.68 6.63 9.95
C THR A 407 -5.38 6.89 10.68
N GLU A 408 -4.36 6.10 10.37
CA GLU A 408 -2.99 6.21 10.86
C GLU A 408 -2.04 6.82 9.80
N GLY A 409 -2.55 7.04 8.59
CA GLY A 409 -1.86 7.74 7.51
C GLY A 409 -1.70 9.23 7.80
N ILE A 410 -0.75 9.85 7.12
CA ILE A 410 -0.51 11.30 7.16
C ILE A 410 -0.78 11.83 5.75
N SER A 411 -1.58 12.90 5.64
CA SER A 411 -1.84 13.53 4.33
C SER A 411 -0.54 13.92 3.61
N LEU A 412 -0.51 13.64 2.31
CA LEU A 412 0.56 14.06 1.40
C LEU A 412 0.31 15.44 0.77
N GLU A 413 -0.80 16.11 1.12
CA GLU A 413 -1.08 17.46 0.62
C GLU A 413 0.09 18.42 0.81
N PRO A 414 0.81 18.43 1.96
CA PRO A 414 1.99 19.27 2.12
C PRO A 414 3.11 19.01 1.11
N GLN A 415 3.28 17.75 0.64
CA GLN A 415 4.26 17.38 -0.38
C GLN A 415 3.69 17.54 -1.80
N ILE A 416 2.38 17.58 -1.96
CA ILE A 416 1.73 17.93 -3.22
C ILE A 416 1.89 19.43 -3.45
N ASP A 417 1.68 20.25 -2.44
CA ASP A 417 1.84 21.72 -2.52
C ASP A 417 3.31 22.12 -2.69
N ASP A 418 4.22 21.46 -1.98
CA ASP A 418 5.66 21.67 -2.06
C ASP A 418 6.40 20.32 -2.04
N PRO A 419 6.78 19.76 -3.19
CA PRO A 419 7.47 18.47 -3.31
C PRO A 419 8.79 18.35 -2.54
N GLY A 420 9.42 19.48 -2.19
CA GLY A 420 10.61 19.55 -1.35
C GLY A 420 10.33 19.54 0.16
N LYS A 421 9.07 19.71 0.56
CA LYS A 421 8.69 19.81 1.97
C LYS A 421 8.98 18.51 2.73
N TYR A 422 9.82 18.62 3.75
CA TYR A 422 10.23 17.47 4.54
C TYR A 422 9.04 16.74 5.19
N ARG A 423 9.00 15.43 5.02
CA ARG A 423 8.05 14.56 5.73
C ARG A 423 8.70 14.03 7.00
N GLN A 424 8.10 14.29 8.14
CA GLN A 424 8.65 13.96 9.47
C GLN A 424 8.72 12.45 9.76
N ARG A 425 7.85 11.65 9.13
CA ARG A 425 7.78 10.21 9.36
C ARG A 425 8.33 9.43 8.16
N PRO A 426 9.25 8.47 8.36
CA PRO A 426 9.65 7.54 7.32
C PRO A 426 8.49 6.63 6.91
N ALA A 427 8.58 5.98 5.77
CA ALA A 427 7.65 4.94 5.37
C ALA A 427 7.97 3.63 6.11
N MET A 428 6.92 2.91 6.54
CA MET A 428 7.06 1.62 7.20
C MET A 428 6.27 0.54 6.46
N CYS A 429 6.93 -0.58 6.18
CA CYS A 429 6.33 -1.79 5.62
C CYS A 429 6.51 -2.94 6.60
N THR A 430 5.46 -3.72 6.84
CA THR A 430 5.44 -4.84 7.78
C THR A 430 5.12 -6.14 7.06
N HIS A 431 5.95 -7.18 7.28
CA HIS A 431 5.64 -8.53 6.78
C HIS A 431 5.58 -9.51 7.94
N ASN A 432 4.39 -9.84 8.39
CA ASN A 432 4.11 -10.51 9.66
C ASN A 432 4.61 -9.73 10.89
N ALA A 433 4.14 -10.06 12.08
CA ALA A 433 4.50 -9.36 13.30
C ALA A 433 6.01 -9.38 13.56
N GLY A 434 6.56 -8.27 14.00
CA GLY A 434 7.97 -8.10 14.34
C GLY A 434 8.93 -7.94 13.15
N ASN A 435 8.46 -8.03 11.91
CA ASN A 435 9.33 -7.86 10.73
C ASN A 435 8.96 -6.56 9.99
N HIS A 436 9.85 -5.59 10.03
CA HIS A 436 9.60 -4.23 9.51
C HIS A 436 10.72 -3.73 8.63
N SER A 437 10.37 -3.02 7.56
CA SER A 437 11.25 -2.15 6.80
C SER A 437 10.86 -0.70 7.06
N ILE A 438 11.82 0.12 7.50
CA ILE A 438 11.63 1.56 7.75
C ILE A 438 12.51 2.30 6.77
N CYS A 439 11.92 3.16 5.95
CA CYS A 439 12.60 3.82 4.84
C CYS A 439 12.38 5.32 4.88
N ASP A 440 13.47 6.09 5.02
CA ASP A 440 13.48 7.54 4.79
C ASP A 440 14.00 7.90 3.38
N GLN A 441 14.39 9.13 3.13
CA GLN A 441 14.95 9.55 1.85
C GLN A 441 16.27 8.84 1.51
N ARG A 442 17.08 8.48 2.50
CA ARG A 442 18.41 7.92 2.29
C ARG A 442 18.56 6.49 2.77
N TRP A 443 18.00 6.18 3.93
CA TRP A 443 18.28 4.93 4.63
C TRP A 443 17.10 3.99 4.60
N ARG A 444 17.38 2.68 4.46
CA ARG A 444 16.44 1.61 4.76
C ARG A 444 16.98 0.77 5.89
N LEU A 445 16.24 0.69 6.98
CA LEU A 445 16.46 -0.24 8.08
C LEU A 445 15.44 -1.37 7.95
N ILE A 446 15.92 -2.61 7.97
CA ILE A 446 15.07 -3.80 8.12
C ILE A 446 15.31 -4.37 9.51
N ARG A 447 14.23 -4.64 10.23
CA ARG A 447 14.25 -5.26 11.55
C ARG A 447 13.41 -6.52 11.52
N TYR A 448 13.99 -7.63 11.97
CA TYR A 448 13.34 -8.92 12.04
C TYR A 448 12.85 -9.25 13.44
N ALA A 449 11.87 -10.17 13.54
CA ALA A 449 11.22 -10.55 14.81
C ALA A 449 12.17 -11.18 15.85
N ASP A 450 13.32 -11.71 15.44
CA ASP A 450 14.38 -12.20 16.34
C ASP A 450 15.36 -11.11 16.78
N GLY A 451 15.19 -9.91 16.31
CA GLY A 451 16.04 -8.78 16.64
C GLY A 451 17.23 -8.57 15.72
N GLN A 452 17.41 -9.38 14.68
CA GLN A 452 18.41 -9.12 13.65
C GLN A 452 17.99 -7.96 12.75
N SER A 453 18.95 -7.30 12.12
CA SER A 453 18.69 -6.10 11.31
C SER A 453 19.63 -6.01 10.11
N GLU A 454 19.15 -5.33 9.08
CA GLU A 454 19.93 -4.89 7.92
C GLU A 454 19.81 -3.37 7.79
N LEU A 455 20.83 -2.71 7.28
CA LEU A 455 20.81 -1.29 6.94
C LEU A 455 21.43 -1.04 5.58
N TYR A 456 20.75 -0.25 4.76
CA TYR A 456 21.21 0.13 3.43
C TYR A 456 21.23 1.65 3.26
N ASP A 457 22.32 2.18 2.67
CA ASP A 457 22.41 3.56 2.21
C ASP A 457 21.91 3.65 0.75
N ARG A 458 20.66 3.90 0.55
CA ARG A 458 20.00 3.94 -0.77
C ARG A 458 20.55 5.00 -1.73
N LYS A 459 21.32 5.95 -1.22
CA LYS A 459 21.97 6.98 -2.04
C LYS A 459 23.20 6.43 -2.74
N SER A 460 24.04 5.66 -2.05
CA SER A 460 25.26 5.06 -2.58
C SER A 460 25.04 3.63 -3.10
N ASP A 461 24.02 2.94 -2.58
CA ASP A 461 23.62 1.57 -2.91
C ASP A 461 22.11 1.48 -3.19
N PRO A 462 21.64 1.98 -4.34
CA PRO A 462 20.23 2.00 -4.68
C PRO A 462 19.63 0.60 -4.89
N TRP A 463 20.45 -0.43 -5.05
CA TRP A 463 20.04 -1.83 -5.23
C TRP A 463 19.99 -2.63 -3.94
N GLU A 464 20.47 -2.06 -2.82
CA GLU A 464 20.51 -2.71 -1.51
C GLU A 464 21.40 -3.98 -1.49
N HIS A 465 22.55 -3.93 -2.19
CA HIS A 465 23.50 -5.04 -2.30
C HIS A 465 24.41 -5.17 -1.09
N ASN A 466 24.61 -4.10 -0.31
CA ASN A 466 25.61 -4.06 0.76
C ASN A 466 24.97 -3.73 2.12
N ASN A 467 24.76 -4.77 2.92
CA ASN A 467 24.24 -4.63 4.27
C ASN A 467 25.30 -4.08 5.22
N LEU A 468 25.13 -2.83 5.66
CA LEU A 468 26.04 -2.14 6.57
C LEU A 468 26.06 -2.71 7.99
N LEU A 469 25.13 -3.63 8.33
CA LEU A 469 25.05 -4.28 9.64
C LEU A 469 25.48 -5.75 9.61
N LYS A 470 26.07 -6.26 8.52
CA LYS A 470 26.45 -7.67 8.36
C LYS A 470 27.27 -8.25 9.54
N ASP A 471 28.20 -7.46 10.10
CA ASP A 471 29.05 -7.87 11.24
C ASP A 471 28.42 -7.59 12.62
N THR A 472 27.26 -6.94 12.66
CA THR A 472 26.54 -6.59 13.89
C THR A 472 25.03 -6.61 13.70
N PRO A 473 24.45 -7.73 13.26
CA PRO A 473 23.03 -7.80 12.90
C PRO A 473 22.09 -7.50 14.07
N PHE A 474 22.52 -7.77 15.31
CA PHE A 474 21.75 -7.41 16.52
C PHE A 474 22.00 -5.97 17.00
N TYR A 475 22.78 -5.19 16.26
CA TYR A 475 23.12 -3.81 16.60
C TYR A 475 23.67 -3.63 18.04
N LYS A 476 24.48 -4.59 18.50
CA LYS A 476 25.06 -4.59 19.87
C LYS A 476 26.42 -3.89 19.96
N ASN A 477 27.20 -3.85 18.89
CA ASN A 477 28.56 -3.31 18.86
C ASN A 477 28.67 -2.02 18.06
N LYS A 478 28.00 -0.95 18.55
CA LYS A 478 27.96 0.38 17.89
C LYS A 478 29.34 0.94 17.53
N GLY A 479 30.36 0.65 18.35
CA GLY A 479 31.72 1.13 18.12
C GLY A 479 32.43 0.61 16.85
N LYS A 480 31.86 -0.41 16.17
CA LYS A 480 32.36 -0.90 14.88
C LYS A 480 31.72 -0.19 13.68
N LEU A 481 30.66 0.59 13.90
CA LEU A 481 29.93 1.31 12.86
C LEU A 481 30.47 2.73 12.70
N SER A 482 30.34 3.29 11.50
CA SER A 482 30.53 4.72 11.33
C SER A 482 29.52 5.47 12.18
N ARG A 483 29.87 6.68 12.62
CA ARG A 483 28.96 7.55 13.39
C ARG A 483 27.63 7.75 12.62
N GLN A 484 27.70 8.01 11.33
CA GLN A 484 26.52 8.24 10.47
C GLN A 484 25.62 6.99 10.39
N THR A 485 26.21 5.81 10.27
CA THR A 485 25.48 4.53 10.27
C THR A 485 24.75 4.31 11.59
N ALA A 486 25.45 4.51 12.73
CA ALA A 486 24.87 4.36 14.06
C ALA A 486 23.71 5.34 14.31
N GLU A 487 23.90 6.63 13.96
CA GLU A 487 22.85 7.66 14.09
C GLU A 487 21.61 7.32 13.21
N ALA A 488 21.82 6.76 11.99
CA ALA A 488 20.72 6.35 11.13
C ALA A 488 19.91 5.22 11.75
N VAL A 489 20.57 4.18 12.29
CA VAL A 489 19.88 3.07 12.98
C VAL A 489 19.11 3.57 14.20
N ASP A 490 19.78 4.34 15.10
CA ASP A 490 19.14 4.86 16.32
C ASP A 490 17.90 5.70 16.00
N ARG A 491 17.95 6.52 14.97
CA ARG A 491 16.82 7.34 14.53
C ARG A 491 15.68 6.50 13.93
N LEU A 492 15.99 5.53 13.07
CA LEU A 492 14.96 4.73 12.42
C LEU A 492 14.29 3.74 13.37
N LEU A 493 15.00 3.18 14.35
CA LEU A 493 14.43 2.29 15.36
C LEU A 493 13.30 2.95 16.18
N GLN A 494 13.30 4.28 16.31
CA GLN A 494 12.25 5.01 17.04
C GLN A 494 10.87 4.93 16.37
N TYR A 495 10.82 4.53 15.10
CA TYR A 495 9.57 4.38 14.34
C TYR A 495 9.01 2.96 14.34
N LEU A 496 9.69 2.02 15.00
CA LEU A 496 9.11 0.70 15.23
C LEU A 496 7.83 0.81 16.05
N PRO A 497 6.80 -0.01 15.76
CA PRO A 497 5.58 0.00 16.54
C PRO A 497 5.88 -0.42 18.00
N GLU A 498 5.36 0.35 18.95
CA GLU A 498 5.46 0.03 20.38
C GLU A 498 4.64 -1.21 20.74
N GLN A 499 3.54 -1.43 20.03
CA GLN A 499 2.64 -2.55 20.19
C GLN A 499 2.18 -3.06 18.83
N GLU A 500 2.06 -4.36 18.74
CA GLU A 500 1.53 -5.04 17.55
C GLU A 500 0.42 -5.99 17.99
N LEU A 501 -0.70 -5.95 17.27
CA LEU A 501 -1.75 -6.93 17.51
C LEU A 501 -1.29 -8.32 17.04
N PRO A 502 -1.65 -9.37 17.79
CA PRO A 502 -1.43 -10.74 17.33
C PRO A 502 -2.21 -11.02 16.04
N LEU A 503 -1.96 -12.19 15.45
CA LEU A 503 -2.70 -12.65 14.28
C LEU A 503 -4.21 -12.53 14.48
N ALA A 504 -4.87 -11.83 13.57
CA ALA A 504 -6.33 -11.72 13.56
C ALA A 504 -6.98 -13.11 13.42
N PRO A 505 -8.14 -13.37 14.05
CA PRO A 505 -8.84 -14.63 13.93
C PRO A 505 -9.09 -15.01 12.47
N GLY A 506 -8.78 -16.25 12.09
CA GLY A 506 -8.91 -16.73 10.72
C GLY A 506 -7.74 -16.41 9.78
N SER A 507 -6.62 -15.93 10.33
CA SER A 507 -5.39 -15.73 9.58
C SER A 507 -4.89 -17.03 8.96
N ARG A 508 -4.57 -16.97 7.66
CA ARG A 508 -4.04 -18.10 6.87
C ARG A 508 -3.23 -17.59 5.69
N ALA A 509 -2.42 -18.48 5.17
CA ALA A 509 -1.55 -18.29 4.02
C ALA A 509 -0.56 -17.12 4.19
N ARG A 510 0.70 -17.43 4.01
CA ARG A 510 1.83 -16.50 4.13
C ARG A 510 2.04 -16.00 5.57
N ILE A 511 1.75 -16.84 6.58
CA ILE A 511 1.94 -16.52 7.99
C ILE A 511 3.27 -17.04 8.47
N LEU A 512 4.08 -16.13 9.01
CA LEU A 512 5.32 -16.40 9.75
C LEU A 512 5.15 -15.93 11.19
N GLU A 513 5.45 -16.79 12.13
CA GLU A 513 5.43 -16.49 13.56
C GLU A 513 6.78 -16.76 14.19
N LYS A 514 7.26 -15.82 15.01
CA LYS A 514 8.37 -16.06 15.95
C LYS A 514 7.77 -16.55 17.27
N ARG A 515 8.13 -17.78 17.65
CA ARG A 515 7.80 -18.41 18.93
C ARG A 515 9.08 -18.55 19.78
N ASP A 516 8.96 -18.93 21.06
CA ASP A 516 10.10 -19.02 21.96
C ASP A 516 11.20 -19.93 21.45
N ASP A 517 10.82 -21.04 20.81
CA ASP A 517 11.72 -22.10 20.34
C ASP A 517 12.10 -21.98 18.84
N GLY A 518 11.71 -20.90 18.14
CA GLY A 518 12.09 -20.70 16.74
C GLY A 518 11.04 -19.99 15.89
N PHE A 519 11.21 -20.08 14.58
CA PHE A 519 10.28 -19.57 13.60
C PHE A 519 9.37 -20.67 13.04
N TYR A 520 8.14 -20.30 12.74
CA TYR A 520 7.11 -21.17 12.21
C TYR A 520 6.48 -20.56 10.98
N TRP A 521 6.49 -21.31 9.88
CA TRP A 521 5.78 -20.96 8.65
C TRP A 521 4.49 -21.78 8.56
N GLN A 522 3.35 -21.12 8.69
CA GLN A 522 2.03 -21.76 8.65
C GLN A 522 1.99 -23.03 9.56
N GLU A 523 2.33 -22.89 10.84
CA GLU A 523 2.41 -23.95 11.86
C GLU A 523 3.59 -24.92 11.72
N LYS A 524 4.31 -24.95 10.59
CA LYS A 524 5.50 -25.79 10.40
C LYS A 524 6.74 -25.08 10.94
N LYS A 525 7.47 -25.70 11.85
CA LYS A 525 8.73 -25.16 12.37
C LYS A 525 9.79 -25.14 11.25
N ILE A 526 10.45 -24.01 11.10
CA ILE A 526 11.57 -23.84 10.19
C ILE A 526 12.82 -24.38 10.88
N VAL A 527 13.56 -25.25 10.20
CA VAL A 527 14.86 -25.75 10.62
C VAL A 527 15.95 -25.18 9.72
N ALA A 528 17.12 -24.92 10.30
CA ALA A 528 18.21 -24.23 9.58
C ALA A 528 18.74 -25.00 8.36
N GLU A 529 18.65 -26.31 8.39
CA GLU A 529 19.05 -27.21 7.30
C GLU A 529 18.15 -27.07 6.05
N ASP A 530 16.97 -26.49 6.20
CA ASP A 530 16.07 -26.19 5.09
C ASP A 530 16.43 -24.85 4.38
N LEU A 531 17.48 -24.12 4.82
CA LEU A 531 17.99 -22.90 4.18
C LEU A 531 18.83 -23.25 2.93
N VAL A 532 18.28 -24.03 2.03
CA VAL A 532 18.95 -24.35 0.76
C VAL A 532 18.44 -23.41 -0.32
N ASP A 533 19.40 -22.77 -0.98
CA ASP A 533 19.13 -21.99 -2.19
C ASP A 533 18.83 -22.92 -3.39
#